data_73a847a13e4790d77bb633b045aefec4
#
_entry.id   73a847a13e4790d77bb633b045aefec4
#
_cell.length_a   1.000
_cell.length_b   1.000
_cell.length_c   1.000
_cell.angle_alpha   90.00
_cell.angle_beta   90.00
_cell.angle_gamma   90.00
#
_symmetry.space_group_name_H-M   'P 1'
#
loop_
_entity.id
_entity.type
_entity.pdbx_description
1 polymer ?
#
loop_
_entity_poly.entity_id
_entity_poly.type
_entity_poly.pdbx_seq_one_letter_code
_entity_poly.pdbx_strand_id
1 'polypeptide(L)'
;GRARLTHLKWAKDITDEFSVELRVELERQRGVIAEVANAVAMADGNIERISVEDQNARFGIVSLVVHVNGRKHLARVMRRVRNIRAVTHIGRVRH
;
A
#
# COMPACT_ATOMS: atom_id res chain seq x y z
N GLY A 1 24.99 -16.09 21.13
CA GLY A 1 24.36 -15.75 20.89
C GLY A 1 24.34 -15.64 20.85
N ARG A 2 24.21 -16.04 21.17
CA ARG A 2 23.69 -15.79 21.01
C ARG A 2 23.40 -15.26 20.48
N ALA A 3 23.50 -15.43 20.66
CA ALA A 3 22.78 -14.89 20.06
C ALA A 3 22.74 -14.57 19.58
N ARG A 4 22.84 -14.95 19.78
CA ARG A 4 22.39 -14.65 19.18
C ARG A 4 22.34 -14.43 18.31
N LEU A 5 22.39 -14.88 18.38
CA LEU A 5 21.91 -14.66 17.37
C LEU A 5 21.76 -14.27 16.69
N THR A 6 22.02 -14.56 17.01
CA THR A 6 21.49 -14.03 16.14
C THR A 6 21.72 -13.72 15.29
N HIS A 7 21.84 -13.98 15.23
CA HIS A 7 21.60 -13.56 14.19
C HIS A 7 21.63 -13.46 13.21
N LEU A 8 21.76 -13.88 13.28
CA LEU A 8 21.40 -13.73 12.31
C LEU A 8 21.15 -13.66 11.47
N LYS A 9 21.11 -13.77 11.35
CA LYS A 9 20.48 -13.51 10.56
C LYS A 9 20.55 -13.32 9.74
N TRP A 10 20.60 -13.53 9.70
CA TRP A 10 20.25 -13.16 8.83
C TRP A 10 20.13 -12.90 7.92
N ALA A 11 20.20 -13.16 7.77
CA ALA A 11 19.83 -12.56 7.07
C ALA A 11 19.71 -12.59 6.23
N LYS A 12 19.67 -12.73 5.89
CA LYS A 12 19.19 -12.55 5.03
C LYS A 12 18.40 -12.37 4.68
N ASP A 13 18.50 -13.25 5.03
CA ASP A 13 17.32 -13.01 4.94
C ASP A 13 16.87 -11.89 5.05
N ILE A 14 17.22 -11.51 4.62
CA ILE A 14 16.92 -10.15 4.80
C ILE A 14 15.71 -9.81 3.99
N THR A 15 14.69 -9.46 4.69
CA THR A 15 13.49 -9.01 4.04
C THR A 15 13.77 -7.62 3.51
N ASP A 16 13.46 -7.40 2.25
CA ASP A 16 13.52 -6.06 1.68
C ASP A 16 12.28 -5.27 2.06
N GLU A 17 11.92 -5.35 3.33
CA GLU A 17 10.75 -4.64 3.83
C GLU A 17 10.97 -3.13 3.78
N PHE A 18 9.98 -2.45 3.29
CA PHE A 18 10.03 -1.00 3.26
C PHE A 18 8.62 -0.42 3.22
N SER A 19 8.52 0.84 3.60
CA SER A 19 7.27 1.57 3.51
C SER A 19 7.28 2.44 2.28
N VAL A 20 6.16 2.50 1.60
CA VAL A 20 6.03 3.29 0.38
C VAL A 20 4.73 4.09 0.44
N GLU A 21 4.78 5.31 -0.07
CA GLU A 21 3.59 6.13 -0.16
C GLU A 21 3.00 5.98 -1.55
N LEU A 22 1.71 5.66 -1.58
CA LEU A 22 0.95 5.52 -2.82
C LEU A 22 -0.12 6.58 -2.89
N ARG A 23 -0.32 7.12 -4.07
CA ARG A 23 -1.37 8.09 -4.33
C ARG A 23 -2.40 7.43 -5.22
N VAL A 24 -3.63 7.35 -4.73
CA VAL A 24 -4.72 6.70 -5.45
C VAL A 24 -5.76 7.75 -5.82
N GLU A 25 -6.01 7.88 -7.12
CA GLU A 25 -7.06 8.76 -7.62
C GLU A 25 -8.28 7.89 -7.91
N LEU A 26 -9.42 8.32 -7.43
CA LEU A 26 -10.63 7.50 -7.53
C LEU A 26 -11.88 8.36 -7.62
N GLU A 27 -12.97 7.71 -8.07
CA GLU A 27 -14.28 8.31 -8.00
C GLU A 27 -14.82 8.12 -6.59
N ARG A 28 -15.40 9.17 -6.05
CA ARG A 28 -15.96 9.12 -4.70
C ARG A 28 -17.26 8.31 -4.74
N GLN A 29 -17.21 7.15 -4.11
CA GLN A 29 -18.34 6.25 -4.00
C GLN A 29 -18.43 5.74 -2.59
N ARG A 30 -19.63 5.37 -2.17
CA ARG A 30 -19.82 4.80 -0.85
C ARG A 30 -18.96 3.54 -0.71
N GLY A 31 -18.19 3.47 0.36
CA GLY A 31 -17.39 2.30 0.66
C GLY A 31 -16.09 2.17 -0.11
N VAL A 32 -15.75 3.14 -0.98
CA VAL A 32 -14.55 3.03 -1.81
C VAL A 32 -13.26 2.97 -0.95
N ILE A 33 -13.23 3.72 0.15
CA ILE A 33 -12.06 3.70 1.03
C ILE A 33 -11.90 2.32 1.65
N ALA A 34 -13.02 1.70 2.05
CA ALA A 34 -12.99 0.35 2.59
C ALA A 34 -12.53 -0.66 1.53
N GLU A 35 -12.92 -0.47 0.28
CA GLU A 35 -12.46 -1.34 -0.81
C GLU A 35 -10.95 -1.22 -1.01
N VAL A 36 -10.41 -0.01 -0.95
CA VAL A 36 -8.97 0.21 -1.09
C VAL A 36 -8.24 -0.48 0.06
N ALA A 37 -8.69 -0.26 1.29
CA ALA A 37 -8.06 -0.88 2.46
C ALA A 37 -8.12 -2.40 2.38
N ASN A 38 -9.26 -2.93 1.95
CA ASN A 38 -9.42 -4.38 1.81
C ASN A 38 -8.50 -4.95 0.73
N ALA A 39 -8.35 -4.25 -0.39
CA ALA A 39 -7.47 -4.69 -1.47
C ALA A 39 -6.03 -4.80 -0.99
N VAL A 40 -5.57 -3.82 -0.21
CA VAL A 40 -4.23 -3.86 0.37
C VAL A 40 -4.09 -5.05 1.32
N ALA A 41 -5.07 -5.25 2.18
CA ALA A 41 -5.05 -6.36 3.14
C ALA A 41 -5.07 -7.72 2.43
N MET A 42 -5.81 -7.84 1.35
CA MET A 42 -5.88 -9.09 0.57
C MET A 42 -4.55 -9.41 -0.12
N ALA A 43 -3.73 -8.40 -0.34
CA ALA A 43 -2.39 -8.58 -0.89
C ALA A 43 -1.33 -8.65 0.21
N ASP A 44 -1.75 -8.85 1.45
CA ASP A 44 -0.87 -8.94 2.62
C ASP A 44 -0.07 -7.67 2.89
N GLY A 45 -0.54 -6.54 2.39
CA GLY A 45 0.05 -5.26 2.71
C GLY A 45 -0.45 -4.74 4.04
N ASN A 46 0.34 -3.90 4.68
CA ASN A 46 -0.04 -3.29 5.93
C ASN A 46 -0.12 -1.78 5.77
N ILE A 47 -1.30 -1.23 5.97
CA ILE A 47 -1.48 0.22 5.87
C ILE A 47 -1.02 0.86 7.16
N GLU A 48 0.02 1.69 7.07
CA GLU A 48 0.54 2.43 8.21
C GLU A 48 -0.13 3.77 8.37
N ARG A 49 -0.58 4.34 7.26
CA ARG A 49 -1.26 5.62 7.28
C ARG A 49 -2.19 5.73 6.09
N ILE A 50 -3.32 6.35 6.30
CA ILE A 50 -4.25 6.64 5.22
C ILE A 50 -4.74 8.07 5.38
N SER A 51 -4.76 8.81 4.28
CA SER A 51 -5.19 10.19 4.28
C SER A 51 -6.07 10.41 3.06
N VAL A 52 -7.20 11.04 3.27
CA VAL A 52 -8.17 11.28 2.20
C VAL A 52 -8.22 12.76 1.90
N GLU A 53 -8.15 13.09 0.61
CA GLU A 53 -8.18 14.45 0.14
C GLU A 53 -9.21 14.57 -0.96
N ASP A 54 -10.20 15.40 -0.75
CA ASP A 54 -11.28 15.56 -1.73
C ASP A 54 -10.88 16.59 -2.77
N GLN A 55 -10.81 16.20 -4.04
CA GLN A 55 -10.57 17.14 -5.12
C GLN A 55 -11.85 17.90 -5.47
N ASN A 56 -12.94 17.17 -5.58
CA ASN A 56 -14.23 17.76 -5.89
C ASN A 56 -15.34 16.77 -5.48
N ALA A 57 -16.57 17.05 -5.83
CA ALA A 57 -17.70 16.22 -5.43
C ALA A 57 -17.65 14.81 -6.04
N ARG A 58 -16.96 14.66 -7.17
CA ARG A 58 -16.93 13.40 -7.91
C ARG A 58 -15.67 12.59 -7.70
N PHE A 59 -14.54 13.25 -7.56
CA PHE A 59 -13.24 12.59 -7.47
C PHE A 59 -12.53 12.94 -6.18
N GLY A 60 -11.71 12.03 -5.72
CA GLY A 60 -10.89 12.22 -4.53
C GLY A 60 -9.54 11.57 -4.70
N ILE A 61 -8.65 11.91 -3.79
CA ILE A 61 -7.31 11.33 -3.74
C ILE A 61 -7.13 10.72 -2.37
N VAL A 62 -6.62 9.49 -2.37
CA VAL A 62 -6.27 8.81 -1.13
C VAL A 62 -4.77 8.58 -1.15
N SER A 63 -4.10 9.04 -0.10
CA SER A 63 -2.68 8.78 0.09
C SER A 63 -2.54 7.67 1.11
N LEU A 64 -1.79 6.64 0.74
CA LEU A 64 -1.56 5.47 1.59
C LEU A 64 -0.08 5.32 1.84
N VAL A 65 0.28 5.09 3.10
CA VAL A 65 1.63 4.61 3.41
C VAL A 65 1.47 3.14 3.75
N VAL A 66 2.10 2.30 2.95
CA VAL A 66 1.94 0.85 3.02
C VAL A 66 3.28 0.20 3.28
N HIS A 67 3.31 -0.74 4.21
CA HIS A 67 4.50 -1.54 4.47
C HIS A 67 4.44 -2.80 3.62
N VAL A 68 5.48 -3.06 2.85
CA VAL A 68 5.55 -4.20 1.93
C VAL A 68 6.86 -4.95 2.12
N ASN A 69 6.90 -6.17 1.63
CA ASN A 69 8.04 -7.07 1.79
C ASN A 69 8.94 -7.14 0.55
N GLY A 70 8.85 -6.16 -0.32
CA GLY A 70 9.68 -6.11 -1.51
C GLY A 70 8.92 -5.61 -2.72
N ARG A 71 9.63 -5.53 -3.86
CA ARG A 71 9.06 -4.99 -5.08
C ARG A 71 7.89 -5.81 -5.63
N LYS A 72 8.01 -7.13 -5.58
CA LYS A 72 6.94 -8.00 -6.07
C LYS A 72 5.70 -7.85 -5.23
N HIS A 73 5.88 -7.72 -3.93
CA HIS A 73 4.77 -7.51 -3.02
C HIS A 73 4.10 -6.17 -3.30
N LEU A 74 4.90 -5.11 -3.49
CA LEU A 74 4.38 -3.80 -3.83
C LEU A 74 3.57 -3.85 -5.13
N ALA A 75 4.10 -4.51 -6.15
CA ALA A 75 3.40 -4.64 -7.43
C ALA A 75 2.04 -5.33 -7.26
N ARG A 76 1.99 -6.35 -6.42
CA ARG A 76 0.76 -7.08 -6.15
C ARG A 76 -0.27 -6.19 -5.43
N VAL A 77 0.19 -5.42 -4.45
CA VAL A 77 -0.67 -4.47 -3.75
C VAL A 77 -1.24 -3.44 -4.73
N MET A 78 -0.37 -2.84 -5.54
CA MET A 78 -0.81 -1.83 -6.50
C MET A 78 -1.78 -2.39 -7.52
N ARG A 79 -1.55 -3.61 -7.96
CA ARG A 79 -2.44 -4.25 -8.94
C ARG A 79 -3.83 -4.47 -8.37
N ARG A 80 -3.90 -4.93 -7.13
CA ARG A 80 -5.20 -5.15 -6.49
C ARG A 80 -5.97 -3.85 -6.30
N VAL A 81 -5.28 -2.80 -5.89
CA VAL A 81 -5.93 -1.50 -5.73
C VAL A 81 -6.39 -0.97 -7.09
N ARG A 82 -5.54 -1.09 -8.11
CA ARG A 82 -5.88 -0.62 -9.44
C ARG A 82 -7.08 -1.34 -10.04
N ASN A 83 -7.31 -2.59 -9.63
CA ASN A 83 -8.45 -3.36 -10.13
C ASN A 83 -9.79 -2.94 -9.54
N ILE A 84 -9.79 -2.07 -8.56
CA ILE A 84 -11.04 -1.53 -8.02
C ILE A 84 -11.66 -0.61 -9.08
N ARG A 85 -12.94 -0.84 -9.36
CA ARG A 85 -13.62 -0.11 -10.43
C ARG A 85 -13.56 1.40 -10.25
N ALA A 86 -13.71 1.87 -9.04
CA ALA A 86 -13.71 3.30 -8.75
C ALA A 86 -12.33 3.96 -8.86
N VAL A 87 -11.26 3.17 -8.86
CA VAL A 87 -9.90 3.70 -8.95
C VAL A 87 -9.58 4.04 -10.39
N THR A 88 -9.22 5.29 -10.63
CA THR A 88 -8.88 5.78 -11.97
C THR A 88 -7.38 5.80 -12.22
N HIS A 89 -6.59 5.94 -11.14
CA HIS A 89 -5.14 5.98 -11.26
C HIS A 89 -4.50 5.64 -9.92
N ILE A 90 -3.37 4.97 -9.98
CA ILE A 90 -2.55 4.72 -8.81
C ILE A 90 -1.09 4.93 -9.18
N GLY A 91 -0.35 5.60 -8.31
CA GLY A 91 1.05 5.86 -8.53
C GLY A 91 1.82 5.86 -7.22
N ARG A 92 3.11 5.72 -7.33
CA ARG A 92 4.01 5.79 -6.20
C ARG A 92 4.50 7.21 -6.04
N VAL A 93 4.40 7.71 -4.81
CA VAL A 93 4.92 9.04 -4.49
C VAL A 93 6.40 8.91 -4.17
N ARG A 94 7.20 9.74 -4.80
CA ARG A 94 8.64 9.77 -4.53
C ARG A 94 9.00 11.05 -3.77
N HIS A 95 9.86 10.87 -2.80
CA HIS A 95 10.35 11.98 -1.99
C HIS A 95 11.81 12.29 -2.29
#